data_245c2802a42e1749fb2c098614c04fad
#
_entry.id   245c2802a42e1749fb2c098614c04fad
#
_cell.length_a   1.000
_cell.length_b   1.000
_cell.length_c   1.000
_cell.angle_alpha   90.00
_cell.angle_beta   90.00
_cell.angle_gamma   90.00
#
_symmetry.space_group_name_H-M   'P 1'
#
loop_
_entity.id
_entity.type
_entity.pdbx_description
1 polymer ?
#
loop_
_entity_poly.entity_id
_entity_poly.type
_entity_poly.pdbx_seq_one_letter_code
_entity_poly.pdbx_strand_id
1 'polypeptide(L)'
;TSEGISAGIYQGLLNGIFFGVFMSITIGWWQKRKTKKLKKKYGKDVSPNQSETFIVSGSFEDIFEKSLDGIKSFKGKLYASKKEENLIQATTGISWKSFGENIEIFLKKKEEGIIEITISSKPANPIQLVDYGKGRQNILSFIEYMNNN
;
A
#
# COMPACT_ATOMS: atom_id res chain seq x y z
N THR A 1 7.36 -18.18 52.35
CA THR A 1 6.99 -17.04 53.18
C THR A 1 6.42 -15.90 52.35
N SER A 2 5.50 -15.14 52.89
CA SER A 2 4.80 -14.04 52.15
C SER A 2 5.79 -13.00 51.61
N GLU A 3 6.90 -12.76 52.28
CA GLU A 3 7.94 -11.81 51.83
C GLU A 3 8.66 -12.26 50.54
N GLY A 4 8.89 -13.55 50.33
CA GLY A 4 9.53 -14.05 49.11
C GLY A 4 8.61 -13.92 47.88
N ILE A 5 7.30 -14.09 48.06
CA ILE A 5 6.31 -13.97 46.98
C ILE A 5 6.14 -12.51 46.56
N SER A 6 6.07 -11.58 47.51
CA SER A 6 5.94 -10.14 47.22
C SER A 6 7.19 -9.59 46.51
N ALA A 7 8.39 -10.02 46.91
CA ALA A 7 9.64 -9.64 46.25
C ALA A 7 9.69 -10.17 44.81
N GLY A 8 9.27 -11.41 44.57
CA GLY A 8 9.22 -11.99 43.23
C GLY A 8 8.23 -11.28 42.28
N ILE A 9 7.06 -10.90 42.81
CA ILE A 9 6.07 -10.14 42.05
C ILE A 9 6.59 -8.74 41.69
N TYR A 10 7.21 -8.05 42.66
CA TYR A 10 7.80 -6.72 42.44
C TYR A 10 8.91 -6.74 41.38
N GLN A 11 9.80 -7.74 41.45
CA GLN A 11 10.89 -7.93 40.49
C GLN A 11 10.33 -8.26 39.07
N GLY A 12 9.30 -9.10 38.99
CA GLY A 12 8.65 -9.45 37.74
C GLY A 12 7.96 -8.24 37.07
N LEU A 13 7.31 -7.39 37.88
CA LEU A 13 6.68 -6.16 37.42
C LEU A 13 7.71 -5.15 36.90
N LEU A 14 8.77 -4.92 37.62
CA LEU A 14 9.87 -4.03 37.19
C LEU A 14 10.49 -4.49 35.87
N ASN A 15 10.83 -5.78 35.78
CA ASN A 15 11.41 -6.35 34.56
C ASN A 15 10.43 -6.29 33.37
N GLY A 16 9.13 -6.51 33.61
CA GLY A 16 8.08 -6.41 32.58
C GLY A 16 7.92 -4.98 32.05
N ILE A 17 7.90 -3.98 32.95
CA ILE A 17 7.83 -2.56 32.56
C ILE A 17 9.09 -2.16 31.77
N PHE A 18 10.28 -2.53 32.27
CA PHE A 18 11.54 -2.21 31.59
C PHE A 18 11.60 -2.83 30.19
N PHE A 19 11.23 -4.10 30.06
CA PHE A 19 11.18 -4.78 28.76
C PHE A 19 10.14 -4.15 27.81
N GLY A 20 8.96 -3.80 28.31
CA GLY A 20 7.90 -3.15 27.53
C GLY A 20 8.34 -1.78 26.99
N VAL A 21 8.96 -0.95 27.84
CA VAL A 21 9.49 0.37 27.44
C VAL A 21 10.62 0.21 26.43
N PHE A 22 11.55 -0.70 26.67
CA PHE A 22 12.67 -0.98 25.77
C PHE A 22 12.20 -1.43 24.38
N MET A 23 11.25 -2.37 24.33
CA MET A 23 10.68 -2.84 23.06
C MET A 23 9.90 -1.75 22.32
N SER A 24 9.16 -0.90 23.04
CA SER A 24 8.42 0.20 22.43
C SER A 24 9.35 1.23 21.77
N ILE A 25 10.47 1.54 22.41
CA ILE A 25 11.47 2.48 21.89
C ILE A 25 12.17 1.87 20.66
N THR A 26 12.58 0.61 20.72
CA THR A 26 13.30 -0.05 19.62
C THR A 26 12.44 -0.23 18.39
N ILE A 27 11.19 -0.66 18.55
CA ILE A 27 10.23 -0.82 17.46
C ILE A 27 9.88 0.56 16.84
N GLY A 28 9.59 1.56 17.67
CA GLY A 28 9.27 2.91 17.21
C GLY A 28 10.43 3.56 16.45
N TRP A 29 11.66 3.39 16.91
CA TRP A 29 12.85 3.92 16.24
C TRP A 29 13.14 3.23 14.90
N TRP A 30 12.96 1.92 14.85
CA TRP A 30 13.12 1.12 13.64
C TRP A 30 12.08 1.48 12.55
N GLN A 31 10.81 1.68 12.94
CA GLN A 31 9.75 2.15 12.05
C GLN A 31 10.06 3.53 11.49
N LYS A 32 10.48 4.49 12.33
CA LYS A 32 10.86 5.84 11.87
C LYS A 32 11.99 5.83 10.84
N ARG A 33 12.99 4.96 11.01
CA ARG A 33 14.11 4.83 10.04
C ARG A 33 13.63 4.26 8.70
N LYS A 34 12.76 3.26 8.70
CA LYS A 34 12.19 2.68 7.45
C LYS A 34 11.33 3.69 6.71
N THR A 35 10.44 4.38 7.41
CA THR A 35 9.58 5.42 6.82
C THR A 35 10.41 6.54 6.19
N LYS A 36 11.49 6.98 6.84
CA LYS A 36 12.39 8.02 6.31
C LYS A 36 13.12 7.57 5.04
N LYS A 37 13.57 6.31 4.95
CA LYS A 37 14.16 5.73 3.74
C LYS A 37 13.17 5.63 2.58
N LEU A 38 11.94 5.23 2.85
CA LEU A 38 10.89 5.11 1.84
C LEU A 38 10.46 6.49 1.32
N LYS A 39 10.29 7.47 2.20
CA LYS A 39 10.00 8.85 1.83
C LYS A 39 11.09 9.45 0.92
N LYS A 40 12.37 9.17 1.21
CA LYS A 40 13.50 9.60 0.37
C LYS A 40 13.50 8.90 -1.00
N LYS A 41 13.08 7.62 -1.07
CA LYS A 41 13.04 6.83 -2.30
C LYS A 41 11.86 7.21 -3.21
N TYR A 42 10.70 7.52 -2.64
CA TYR A 42 9.45 7.73 -3.40
C TYR A 42 8.94 9.16 -3.38
N GLY A 43 9.59 10.08 -2.66
CA GLY A 43 9.32 11.52 -2.68
C GLY A 43 7.99 11.99 -2.08
N LYS A 44 7.14 11.09 -1.59
CA LYS A 44 5.83 11.37 -0.96
C LYS A 44 5.70 10.68 0.39
N ASP A 45 4.70 11.07 1.17
CA ASP A 45 4.38 10.43 2.44
C ASP A 45 4.04 8.95 2.22
N VAL A 46 4.60 8.10 3.06
CA VAL A 46 4.38 6.66 3.05
C VAL A 46 3.10 6.35 3.82
N SER A 47 2.00 6.91 3.35
CA SER A 47 0.67 6.56 3.84
C SER A 47 0.30 5.16 3.34
N PRO A 48 -0.41 4.33 4.12
CA PRO A 48 -0.96 3.08 3.64
C PRO A 48 -1.86 3.24 2.41
N ASN A 49 -2.60 4.34 2.35
CA ASN A 49 -3.46 4.67 1.22
C ASN A 49 -2.68 5.55 0.23
N GLN A 50 -2.48 5.07 -0.97
CA GLN A 50 -1.80 5.76 -2.06
C GLN A 50 -2.76 5.97 -3.23
N SER A 51 -2.67 7.12 -3.89
CA SER A 51 -3.46 7.41 -5.09
C SER A 51 -2.67 8.33 -6.02
N GLU A 52 -2.78 8.09 -7.33
CA GLU A 52 -2.23 8.95 -8.38
C GLU A 52 -3.23 9.08 -9.52
N THR A 53 -3.22 10.26 -10.14
CA THR A 53 -4.04 10.56 -11.32
C THR A 53 -3.11 11.03 -12.44
N PHE A 54 -3.32 10.50 -13.65
CA PHE A 54 -2.55 10.84 -14.83
C PHE A 54 -3.43 10.77 -16.09
N ILE A 55 -2.94 11.29 -17.19
CA ILE A 55 -3.67 11.40 -18.45
C ILE A 55 -2.97 10.54 -19.49
N VAL A 56 -3.78 9.82 -20.29
CA VAL A 56 -3.32 9.05 -21.45
C VAL A 56 -4.16 9.42 -22.67
N SER A 57 -3.58 9.28 -23.86
CA SER A 57 -4.27 9.50 -25.13
C SER A 57 -4.65 8.18 -25.77
N GLY A 58 -5.87 8.08 -26.28
CA GLY A 58 -6.38 6.90 -26.96
C GLY A 58 -7.90 6.77 -26.85
N SER A 59 -8.47 5.76 -27.51
CA SER A 59 -9.88 5.44 -27.34
C SER A 59 -10.15 4.91 -25.93
N PHE A 60 -11.35 5.10 -25.42
CA PHE A 60 -11.72 4.58 -24.10
C PHE A 60 -11.58 3.05 -24.04
N GLU A 61 -12.01 2.38 -25.09
CA GLU A 61 -11.95 0.92 -25.21
C GLU A 61 -10.50 0.40 -25.13
N ASP A 62 -9.61 0.99 -25.91
CA ASP A 62 -8.20 0.58 -25.95
C ASP A 62 -7.52 0.84 -24.61
N ILE A 63 -7.77 2.00 -24.00
CA ILE A 63 -7.19 2.35 -22.71
C ILE A 63 -7.75 1.48 -21.58
N PHE A 64 -9.03 1.11 -21.65
CA PHE A 64 -9.64 0.21 -20.68
C PHE A 64 -9.00 -1.19 -20.75
N GLU A 65 -8.88 -1.77 -21.94
CA GLU A 65 -8.23 -3.07 -22.17
C GLU A 65 -6.75 -3.04 -21.77
N LYS A 66 -6.04 -1.98 -22.16
CA LYS A 66 -4.64 -1.77 -21.73
C LYS A 66 -4.51 -1.67 -20.21
N SER A 67 -5.48 -1.07 -19.53
CA SER A 67 -5.51 -1.00 -18.06
C SER A 67 -5.71 -2.36 -17.41
N LEU A 68 -6.54 -3.24 -18.02
CA LEU A 68 -6.68 -4.63 -17.58
C LEU A 68 -5.36 -5.40 -17.68
N ASP A 69 -4.65 -5.25 -18.80
CA ASP A 69 -3.33 -5.87 -18.95
C ASP A 69 -2.27 -5.26 -18.01
N GLY A 70 -2.37 -3.97 -17.73
CA GLY A 70 -1.50 -3.26 -16.81
C GLY A 70 -1.51 -3.80 -15.38
N ILE A 71 -2.56 -4.52 -14.97
CA ILE A 71 -2.63 -5.20 -13.67
C ILE A 71 -1.46 -6.19 -13.50
N LYS A 72 -1.00 -6.81 -14.58
CA LYS A 72 0.12 -7.76 -14.57
C LYS A 72 1.44 -7.09 -14.21
N SER A 73 1.60 -5.79 -14.48
CA SER A 73 2.83 -5.02 -14.22
C SER A 73 3.21 -5.01 -12.73
N PHE A 74 2.23 -5.05 -11.84
CA PHE A 74 2.45 -5.13 -10.39
C PHE A 74 2.09 -6.50 -9.79
N LYS A 75 1.99 -7.55 -10.63
CA LYS A 75 1.60 -8.92 -10.23
C LYS A 75 0.22 -8.97 -9.56
N GLY A 76 -0.69 -8.10 -9.97
CA GLY A 76 -2.05 -8.06 -9.51
C GLY A 76 -2.89 -9.20 -10.10
N LYS A 77 -3.98 -9.49 -9.42
CA LYS A 77 -5.05 -10.39 -9.88
C LYS A 77 -6.31 -9.57 -10.04
N LEU A 78 -6.95 -9.66 -11.21
CA LEU A 78 -8.24 -9.02 -11.44
C LEU A 78 -9.28 -9.59 -10.47
N TYR A 79 -9.97 -8.69 -9.78
CA TYR A 79 -11.08 -9.03 -8.89
C TYR A 79 -12.42 -8.76 -9.56
N ALA A 80 -12.58 -7.59 -10.16
CA ALA A 80 -13.76 -7.20 -10.90
C ALA A 80 -13.41 -6.18 -12.00
N SER A 81 -14.15 -6.24 -13.09
CA SER A 81 -14.09 -5.29 -14.19
C SER A 81 -15.50 -4.84 -14.52
N LYS A 82 -15.79 -3.57 -14.26
CA LYS A 82 -17.10 -2.95 -14.45
C LYS A 82 -16.97 -1.82 -15.46
N LYS A 83 -17.04 -2.15 -16.74
CA LYS A 83 -16.86 -1.21 -17.84
C LYS A 83 -17.90 -0.09 -17.81
N GLU A 84 -19.13 -0.40 -17.43
CA GLU A 84 -20.23 0.57 -17.30
C GLU A 84 -20.00 1.60 -16.19
N GLU A 85 -19.28 1.21 -15.14
CA GLU A 85 -18.87 2.09 -14.03
C GLU A 85 -17.49 2.71 -14.26
N ASN A 86 -16.81 2.38 -15.37
CA ASN A 86 -15.44 2.79 -15.69
C ASN A 86 -14.42 2.37 -14.62
N LEU A 87 -14.67 1.26 -13.93
CA LEU A 87 -13.95 0.80 -12.75
C LEU A 87 -13.35 -0.57 -12.97
N ILE A 88 -12.07 -0.70 -12.63
CA ILE A 88 -11.33 -1.96 -12.57
C ILE A 88 -10.85 -2.14 -11.14
N GLN A 89 -11.09 -3.32 -10.58
CA GLN A 89 -10.65 -3.69 -9.24
C GLN A 89 -9.72 -4.89 -9.30
N ALA A 90 -8.57 -4.78 -8.65
CA ALA A 90 -7.56 -5.82 -8.59
C ALA A 90 -7.04 -5.98 -7.17
N THR A 91 -6.43 -7.11 -6.88
CA THR A 91 -5.75 -7.37 -5.60
C THR A 91 -4.33 -7.85 -5.84
N THR A 92 -3.45 -7.58 -4.90
CA THR A 92 -2.12 -8.20 -4.88
C THR A 92 -2.06 -9.28 -3.81
N GLY A 93 -1.21 -10.29 -4.02
CA GLY A 93 -0.99 -11.34 -3.04
C GLY A 93 -0.29 -10.84 -1.77
N ILE A 94 -0.38 -11.64 -0.72
CA ILE A 94 0.36 -11.43 0.52
C ILE A 94 1.85 -11.59 0.26
N SER A 95 2.64 -10.70 0.83
CA SER A 95 4.10 -10.75 0.81
C SER A 95 4.64 -10.41 2.20
N TRP A 96 5.94 -10.60 2.41
CA TRP A 96 6.56 -10.18 3.67
C TRP A 96 6.53 -8.66 3.93
N LYS A 97 6.21 -7.86 2.90
CA LYS A 97 6.08 -6.39 2.97
C LYS A 97 4.65 -5.91 3.15
N SER A 98 3.67 -6.73 2.80
CA SER A 98 2.27 -6.33 2.77
C SER A 98 1.36 -7.54 2.89
N PHE A 99 0.26 -7.40 3.61
CA PHE A 99 -0.82 -8.39 3.68
C PHE A 99 -1.70 -8.43 2.43
N GLY A 100 -1.23 -7.87 1.33
CA GLY A 100 -1.97 -7.66 0.09
C GLY A 100 -2.50 -6.23 0.00
N GLU A 101 -2.78 -5.81 -1.22
CA GLU A 101 -3.30 -4.49 -1.54
C GLU A 101 -4.58 -4.64 -2.36
N ASN A 102 -5.56 -3.80 -2.09
CA ASN A 102 -6.73 -3.60 -2.95
C ASN A 102 -6.42 -2.41 -3.87
N ILE A 103 -6.47 -2.66 -5.16
CA ILE A 103 -6.17 -1.68 -6.20
C ILE A 103 -7.48 -1.33 -6.91
N GLU A 104 -7.75 -0.05 -7.05
CA GLU A 104 -8.85 0.46 -7.84
C GLU A 104 -8.30 1.38 -8.93
N ILE A 105 -8.73 1.15 -10.16
CA ILE A 105 -8.38 1.94 -11.34
C ILE A 105 -9.68 2.49 -11.90
N PHE A 106 -9.82 3.80 -11.89
CA PHE A 106 -10.97 4.50 -12.40
C PHE A 106 -10.59 5.31 -13.64
N LEU A 107 -11.34 5.12 -14.73
CA LEU A 107 -11.12 5.82 -15.99
C LEU A 107 -12.20 6.88 -16.21
N LYS A 108 -11.81 8.09 -16.57
CA LYS A 108 -12.71 9.18 -16.85
C LYS A 108 -12.39 9.80 -18.21
N LYS A 109 -13.36 9.78 -19.12
CA LYS A 109 -13.24 10.49 -20.38
C LYS A 109 -13.28 12.00 -20.13
N LYS A 110 -12.23 12.72 -20.49
CA LYS A 110 -12.13 14.18 -20.37
C LYS A 110 -12.58 14.87 -21.66
N GLU A 111 -11.96 14.46 -22.75
CA GLU A 111 -12.20 14.96 -24.10
C GLU A 111 -12.11 13.80 -25.07
N GLU A 112 -12.37 14.04 -26.35
CA GLU A 112 -12.21 13.02 -27.37
C GLU A 112 -10.73 12.61 -27.46
N GLY A 113 -10.47 11.31 -27.29
CA GLY A 113 -9.12 10.77 -27.30
C GLY A 113 -8.26 11.07 -26.06
N ILE A 114 -8.84 11.63 -24.99
CA ILE A 114 -8.14 11.94 -23.74
C ILE A 114 -8.84 11.30 -22.56
N ILE A 115 -8.14 10.39 -21.90
CA ILE A 115 -8.63 9.63 -20.75
C ILE A 115 -7.80 9.96 -19.51
N GLU A 116 -8.46 10.38 -18.44
CA GLU A 116 -7.88 10.53 -17.11
C GLU A 116 -8.00 9.21 -16.36
N ILE A 117 -6.91 8.70 -15.86
CA ILE A 117 -6.84 7.47 -15.05
C ILE A 117 -6.46 7.83 -13.63
N THR A 118 -7.28 7.40 -12.69
CA THR A 118 -6.96 7.46 -11.26
C THR A 118 -6.73 6.04 -10.77
N ILE A 119 -5.53 5.75 -10.29
CA ILE A 119 -5.21 4.48 -9.64
C ILE A 119 -5.01 4.71 -8.15
N SER A 120 -5.63 3.88 -7.34
CA SER A 120 -5.48 3.89 -5.88
C SER A 120 -5.09 2.51 -5.35
N SER A 121 -4.29 2.51 -4.31
CA SER A 121 -3.86 1.30 -3.59
C SER A 121 -4.14 1.47 -2.11
N LYS A 122 -4.83 0.50 -1.53
CA LYS A 122 -5.16 0.46 -0.10
C LYS A 122 -4.79 -0.92 0.44
N PRO A 123 -4.24 -1.01 1.68
CA PRO A 123 -4.01 -2.30 2.31
C PRO A 123 -5.28 -3.14 2.39
N ALA A 124 -5.19 -4.41 2.06
CA ALA A 124 -6.29 -5.35 2.25
C ALA A 124 -6.60 -5.58 3.74
N ASN A 125 -5.60 -5.41 4.61
CA ASN A 125 -5.78 -5.45 6.06
C ASN A 125 -5.79 -4.02 6.63
N PRO A 126 -6.92 -3.56 7.23
CA PRO A 126 -7.05 -2.21 7.79
C PRO A 126 -6.14 -1.94 9.00
N ILE A 127 -5.58 -2.98 9.63
CA ILE A 127 -4.64 -2.84 10.76
C ILE A 127 -3.22 -2.52 10.29
N GLN A 128 -2.95 -2.61 9.00
CA GLN A 128 -1.63 -2.27 8.45
C GLN A 128 -1.41 -0.75 8.54
N LEU A 129 -0.66 -0.33 9.55
CA LEU A 129 -0.36 1.09 9.81
C LEU A 129 0.77 1.64 8.92
N VAL A 130 1.59 0.77 8.35
CA VAL A 130 2.74 1.15 7.53
C VAL A 130 2.73 0.34 6.24
N ASP A 131 2.58 1.03 5.13
CA ASP A 131 2.89 0.50 3.81
C ASP A 131 4.40 0.66 3.57
N TYR A 132 5.15 -0.41 3.56
CA TYR A 132 6.59 -0.39 3.25
C TYR A 132 6.89 0.01 1.79
N GLY A 133 6.07 0.86 1.21
CA GLY A 133 6.18 1.38 -0.15
C GLY A 133 5.59 0.44 -1.21
N LYS A 134 4.85 -0.60 -0.81
CA LYS A 134 4.28 -1.56 -1.74
C LYS A 134 3.15 -0.95 -2.57
N GLY A 135 2.22 -0.23 -1.94
CA GLY A 135 1.15 0.48 -2.63
C GLY A 135 1.70 1.48 -3.64
N ARG A 136 2.69 2.27 -3.25
CA ARG A 136 3.36 3.22 -4.15
C ARG A 136 4.09 2.52 -5.29
N GLN A 137 4.77 1.40 -5.03
CA GLN A 137 5.45 0.61 -6.06
C GLN A 137 4.46 0.05 -7.09
N ASN A 138 3.31 -0.46 -6.66
CA ASN A 138 2.27 -0.97 -7.54
C ASN A 138 1.76 0.13 -8.49
N ILE A 139 1.47 1.32 -7.95
CA ILE A 139 1.02 2.48 -8.74
C ILE A 139 2.08 2.89 -9.77
N LEU A 140 3.34 3.00 -9.36
CA LEU A 140 4.43 3.40 -10.28
C LEU A 140 4.63 2.37 -11.40
N SER A 141 4.57 1.07 -11.09
CA SER A 141 4.68 0.01 -12.10
C SER A 141 3.54 0.09 -13.12
N PHE A 142 2.33 0.39 -12.67
CA PHE A 142 1.17 0.57 -13.55
C PHE A 142 1.33 1.80 -14.46
N ILE A 143 1.73 2.94 -13.89
CA ILE A 143 1.95 4.17 -14.66
C ILE A 143 3.02 3.97 -15.71
N GLU A 144 4.13 3.32 -15.36
CA GLU A 144 5.21 3.00 -16.27
C GLU A 144 4.72 2.12 -17.43
N TYR A 145 3.93 1.09 -17.12
CA TYR A 145 3.32 0.23 -18.14
C TYR A 145 2.42 1.03 -19.09
N MET A 146 1.57 1.91 -18.55
CA MET A 146 0.66 2.72 -19.37
C MET A 146 1.38 3.71 -20.28
N ASN A 147 2.55 4.19 -19.90
CA ASN A 147 3.34 5.16 -20.66
C ASN A 147 4.26 4.52 -21.71
N ASN A 148 4.70 3.28 -21.50
CA ASN A 148 5.72 2.63 -22.35
C ASN A 148 5.12 1.72 -23.44
N ASN A 149 3.85 1.44 -23.40
CA ASN A 149 3.12 0.62 -24.37
C ASN A 149 1.96 1.41 -24.97
#